data_1c47b5a5cd3f19fcef5079ec1c8c749a
#
_entry.id   1c47b5a5cd3f19fcef5079ec1c8c749a
#
_cell.length_a   1.000
_cell.length_b   1.000
_cell.length_c   1.000
_cell.angle_alpha   90.00
_cell.angle_beta   90.00
_cell.angle_gamma   90.00
#
_symmetry.space_group_name_H-M   'P 1'
#
loop_
_entity.id
_entity.type
_entity.pdbx_description
1 polymer ?
#
loop_
_entity_poly.entity_id
_entity_poly.type
_entity_poly.pdbx_seq_one_letter_code
_entity_poly.pdbx_strand_id
1 'polypeptide(L)'
;MAENMTPAEETKEVVSKNFIEQEIDKDLAEGVYDHVQTRFPPEPNGYLHIGHAKSIILNSGLAKEYGGKFNLRFDDTNPTKEKTEFVHSITEDVKWLGADFEDRLFFASDYFDTMYECAVKLIKKGKAFVCDLTADQIKEYRGDFTTPGKNSPYRDRSVEENLQLFENMKNGMYKDGEKVLRAKIDMASPNINMRDPVIYRVAHMTHHNTGDKWCIYPMYDFAHPIEDAVEHITHSICTLEFEDHRPLYDWVVRECEFENPPRQIEFAKMYLTNVVTGKRYIKKLVEDGIVDGWDDPRLVTIAALRRRGYTPEALRMFVELVGVSKANSSVDYAMLEYCIREDLKLKRPRMMAVLDPVKLIIDNYPEGQTEMLSIPNNLENPEMGEREVPFSRELYIEREDFMENPPKKYFRLFPGNEVRLMGAYFVTCTGFEKDENGNVTEIHCTYDPETKSGSG
;
A
#
# COMPACT_ATOMS: atom_id res chain seq x y z
N MET A 1 -1.97 -24.54 -58.75
CA MET A 1 -0.88 -23.95 -57.99
C MET A 1 -1.49 -23.42 -56.69
N ALA A 2 -1.28 -24.16 -55.63
CA ALA A 2 -1.79 -23.77 -54.28
C ALA A 2 -0.62 -23.09 -53.57
N GLU A 3 -0.75 -21.81 -53.30
CA GLU A 3 0.22 -21.06 -52.50
C GLU A 3 0.07 -21.44 -51.03
N ASN A 4 1.14 -21.96 -50.46
CA ASN A 4 1.31 -22.18 -49.04
C ASN A 4 1.38 -20.83 -48.30
N MET A 5 0.33 -20.50 -47.56
CA MET A 5 0.40 -19.46 -46.55
C MET A 5 1.09 -20.04 -45.30
N THR A 6 2.28 -19.56 -45.02
CA THR A 6 3.00 -19.76 -43.73
C THR A 6 2.24 -19.05 -42.62
N PRO A 7 2.05 -19.69 -41.44
CA PRO A 7 1.46 -19.01 -40.31
C PRO A 7 2.37 -17.87 -39.84
N ALA A 8 1.80 -16.71 -39.62
CA ALA A 8 2.49 -15.57 -38.97
C ALA A 8 2.96 -15.99 -37.58
N GLU A 9 4.26 -15.91 -37.34
CA GLU A 9 4.82 -15.99 -35.99
C GLU A 9 4.20 -14.87 -35.15
N GLU A 10 3.49 -15.25 -34.10
CA GLU A 10 3.08 -14.30 -33.04
C GLU A 10 4.36 -13.71 -32.43
N THR A 11 4.66 -12.48 -32.79
CA THR A 11 5.67 -11.68 -32.08
C THR A 11 5.18 -11.49 -30.65
N LYS A 12 5.67 -12.30 -29.72
CA LYS A 12 5.54 -12.03 -28.27
C LYS A 12 6.17 -10.66 -28.03
N GLU A 13 5.35 -9.69 -27.63
CA GLU A 13 5.86 -8.44 -27.09
C GLU A 13 6.83 -8.77 -25.94
N VAL A 14 8.09 -8.43 -26.13
CA VAL A 14 9.11 -8.58 -25.08
C VAL A 14 8.82 -7.49 -24.06
N VAL A 15 8.07 -7.83 -23.01
CA VAL A 15 7.86 -6.94 -21.86
C VAL A 15 9.22 -6.71 -21.22
N SER A 16 9.64 -5.44 -21.16
CA SER A 16 10.91 -5.06 -20.56
C SER A 16 10.88 -5.34 -19.06
N LYS A 17 11.75 -6.23 -18.58
CA LYS A 17 11.91 -6.56 -17.17
C LYS A 17 12.45 -5.37 -16.37
N ASN A 18 11.88 -5.13 -15.19
CA ASN A 18 12.41 -4.13 -14.26
C ASN A 18 13.74 -4.63 -13.63
N PHE A 19 14.44 -3.74 -12.93
CA PHE A 19 15.77 -4.06 -12.39
C PHE A 19 15.76 -5.17 -11.33
N ILE A 20 14.66 -5.36 -10.59
CA ILE A 20 14.53 -6.44 -9.58
C ILE A 20 14.41 -7.78 -10.30
N GLU A 21 13.57 -7.87 -11.32
CA GLU A 21 13.45 -9.07 -12.17
C GLU A 21 14.77 -9.44 -12.83
N GLN A 22 15.55 -8.44 -13.28
CA GLN A 22 16.87 -8.67 -13.86
C GLN A 22 17.86 -9.24 -12.83
N GLU A 23 17.83 -8.75 -11.59
CA GLU A 23 18.66 -9.27 -10.50
C GLU A 23 18.25 -10.69 -10.10
N ILE A 24 16.94 -10.99 -10.04
CA ILE A 24 16.42 -12.33 -9.78
C ILE A 24 16.85 -13.30 -10.89
N ASP A 25 16.67 -12.93 -12.16
CA ASP A 25 17.10 -13.73 -13.30
C ASP A 25 18.59 -14.08 -13.23
N LYS A 26 19.41 -13.10 -12.87
CA LYS A 26 20.85 -13.26 -12.71
C LYS A 26 21.18 -14.25 -11.59
N ASP A 27 20.59 -14.05 -10.40
CA ASP A 27 20.85 -14.90 -9.24
C ASP A 27 20.42 -16.36 -9.49
N LEU A 28 19.31 -16.58 -10.20
CA LEU A 28 18.88 -17.91 -10.59
C LEU A 28 19.81 -18.53 -11.65
N ALA A 29 20.22 -17.75 -12.65
CA ALA A 29 21.13 -18.23 -13.71
C ALA A 29 22.53 -18.56 -13.19
N GLU A 30 23.04 -17.82 -12.22
CA GLU A 30 24.32 -18.05 -11.56
C GLU A 30 24.25 -19.15 -10.48
N GLY A 31 23.06 -19.65 -10.17
CA GLY A 31 22.85 -20.67 -9.14
C GLY A 31 23.03 -20.16 -7.71
N VAL A 32 22.91 -18.84 -7.49
CA VAL A 32 22.94 -18.25 -6.14
C VAL A 32 21.73 -18.74 -5.34
N TYR A 33 20.57 -18.83 -6.00
CA TYR A 33 19.33 -19.42 -5.48
C TYR A 33 18.76 -20.40 -6.50
N ASP A 34 18.04 -21.42 -6.02
CA ASP A 34 17.33 -22.41 -6.83
C ASP A 34 15.82 -22.14 -6.91
N HIS A 35 15.34 -21.15 -6.16
CA HIS A 35 13.93 -20.72 -6.11
C HIS A 35 13.83 -19.23 -5.76
N VAL A 36 12.62 -18.69 -5.82
CA VAL A 36 12.30 -17.32 -5.36
C VAL A 36 11.38 -17.39 -4.16
N GLN A 37 11.77 -16.78 -3.06
CA GLN A 37 10.93 -16.59 -1.89
C GLN A 37 11.03 -15.15 -1.41
N THR A 38 9.87 -14.49 -1.36
CA THR A 38 9.72 -13.09 -0.97
C THR A 38 8.80 -12.97 0.25
N ARG A 39 8.73 -11.79 0.83
CA ARG A 39 7.85 -11.55 1.98
C ARG A 39 7.35 -10.11 2.04
N PHE A 40 6.26 -9.90 2.77
CA PHE A 40 5.81 -8.60 3.25
C PHE A 40 5.84 -8.60 4.78
N PRO A 41 6.70 -7.75 5.43
CA PRO A 41 6.91 -7.78 6.88
C PRO A 41 6.33 -6.54 7.57
N PRO A 42 4.99 -6.37 7.69
CA PRO A 42 4.43 -5.19 8.33
C PRO A 42 4.58 -5.23 9.86
N GLU A 43 4.85 -4.06 10.47
CA GLU A 43 4.60 -3.88 11.90
C GLU A 43 3.08 -3.81 12.16
N PRO A 44 2.51 -4.55 13.15
CA PRO A 44 1.10 -4.52 13.46
C PRO A 44 0.72 -3.29 14.32
N ASN A 45 0.97 -2.10 13.80
CA ASN A 45 0.84 -0.80 14.50
C ASN A 45 -0.10 0.19 13.79
N GLY A 46 -0.90 -0.26 12.83
CA GLY A 46 -1.89 0.54 12.09
C GLY A 46 -2.34 -0.13 10.81
N TYR A 47 -3.35 0.45 10.18
CA TYR A 47 -3.89 -0.02 8.90
C TYR A 47 -2.89 0.20 7.76
N LEU A 48 -2.96 -0.67 6.76
CA LEU A 48 -2.17 -0.52 5.53
C LEU A 48 -2.74 0.58 4.65
N HIS A 49 -1.88 1.22 3.86
CA HIS A 49 -2.26 2.24 2.88
C HIS A 49 -1.73 1.89 1.48
N ILE A 50 -2.09 2.70 0.49
CA ILE A 50 -1.73 2.49 -0.93
C ILE A 50 -0.22 2.26 -1.17
N GLY A 51 0.65 2.87 -0.36
CA GLY A 51 2.10 2.62 -0.45
C GLY A 51 2.49 1.18 -0.07
N HIS A 52 1.80 0.58 0.91
CA HIS A 52 1.98 -0.83 1.28
C HIS A 52 1.42 -1.76 0.19
N ALA A 53 0.31 -1.38 -0.48
CA ALA A 53 -0.22 -2.15 -1.60
C ALA A 53 0.83 -2.37 -2.70
N LYS A 54 1.63 -1.34 -3.02
CA LYS A 54 2.75 -1.47 -3.97
C LYS A 54 3.75 -2.56 -3.55
N SER A 55 4.16 -2.57 -2.28
CA SER A 55 5.10 -3.58 -1.76
C SER A 55 4.49 -4.99 -1.76
N ILE A 56 3.23 -5.13 -1.37
CA ILE A 56 2.53 -6.42 -1.36
C ILE A 56 2.40 -6.97 -2.78
N ILE A 57 1.91 -6.16 -3.71
CA ILE A 57 1.70 -6.56 -5.11
C ILE A 57 3.03 -6.92 -5.78
N LEU A 58 4.10 -6.14 -5.53
CA LEU A 58 5.42 -6.42 -6.07
C LEU A 58 5.98 -7.74 -5.53
N ASN A 59 6.03 -7.94 -4.22
CA ASN A 59 6.60 -9.14 -3.61
C ASN A 59 5.80 -10.40 -3.96
N SER A 60 4.48 -10.37 -3.86
CA SER A 60 3.62 -11.50 -4.21
C SER A 60 3.59 -11.76 -5.73
N GLY A 61 3.66 -10.71 -6.54
CA GLY A 61 3.75 -10.80 -7.99
C GLY A 61 5.01 -11.50 -8.47
N LEU A 62 6.18 -11.09 -7.95
CA LEU A 62 7.46 -11.73 -8.24
C LEU A 62 7.47 -13.21 -7.81
N ALA A 63 7.02 -13.51 -6.59
CA ALA A 63 6.91 -14.90 -6.15
C ALA A 63 6.06 -15.73 -7.12
N LYS A 64 4.91 -15.22 -7.53
CA LYS A 64 4.01 -15.89 -8.47
C LYS A 64 4.64 -16.07 -9.87
N GLU A 65 5.28 -15.03 -10.40
CA GLU A 65 5.91 -15.02 -11.73
C GLU A 65 7.00 -16.09 -11.85
N TYR A 66 7.82 -16.20 -10.80
CA TYR A 66 8.92 -17.18 -10.75
C TYR A 66 8.53 -18.54 -10.16
N GLY A 67 7.22 -18.81 -9.96
CA GLY A 67 6.76 -20.08 -9.38
C GLY A 67 7.24 -20.33 -7.95
N GLY A 68 7.57 -19.28 -7.25
CA GLY A 68 8.12 -19.28 -5.90
C GLY A 68 7.07 -19.10 -4.79
N LYS A 69 7.48 -18.63 -3.63
CA LYS A 69 6.63 -18.50 -2.44
C LYS A 69 6.64 -17.07 -1.92
N PHE A 70 5.50 -16.65 -1.34
CA PHE A 70 5.32 -15.38 -0.67
C PHE A 70 4.94 -15.61 0.80
N ASN A 71 5.62 -14.92 1.74
CA ASN A 71 5.34 -14.99 3.17
C ASN A 71 4.69 -13.68 3.65
N LEU A 72 3.77 -13.79 4.60
CA LEU A 72 3.33 -12.68 5.43
C LEU A 72 3.95 -12.84 6.81
N ARG A 73 4.82 -11.91 7.21
CA ARG A 73 5.45 -11.92 8.54
C ARG A 73 5.15 -10.63 9.28
N PHE A 74 4.56 -10.74 10.45
CA PHE A 74 4.41 -9.59 11.33
C PHE A 74 5.72 -9.30 12.07
N ASP A 75 6.28 -8.12 11.84
CA ASP A 75 7.40 -7.63 12.63
C ASP A 75 6.86 -7.09 13.97
N ASP A 76 6.72 -7.99 14.92
CA ASP A 76 6.23 -7.72 16.27
C ASP A 76 7.38 -7.69 17.30
N THR A 77 8.52 -7.11 16.92
CA THR A 77 9.68 -6.95 17.79
C THR A 77 9.53 -5.85 18.84
N ASN A 78 8.53 -4.97 18.68
CA ASN A 78 8.32 -3.83 19.57
C ASN A 78 7.00 -3.94 20.36
N PRO A 79 7.03 -4.41 21.62
CA PRO A 79 5.82 -4.69 22.41
C PRO A 79 4.95 -3.46 22.72
N THR A 80 5.45 -2.24 22.47
CA THR A 80 4.74 -1.01 22.86
C THR A 80 3.63 -0.58 21.91
N LYS A 81 3.55 -1.12 20.69
CA LYS A 81 2.73 -0.56 19.62
C LYS A 81 1.76 -1.57 18.98
N GLU A 82 1.84 -2.82 19.35
CA GLU A 82 1.20 -3.92 18.64
C GLU A 82 -0.20 -4.19 19.16
N LYS A 83 -1.15 -4.41 18.24
CA LYS A 83 -2.55 -4.74 18.56
C LYS A 83 -3.07 -5.83 17.63
N THR A 84 -3.77 -6.79 18.19
CA THR A 84 -4.43 -7.90 17.46
C THR A 84 -5.39 -7.40 16.37
N GLU A 85 -6.04 -6.26 16.57
CA GLU A 85 -6.89 -5.61 15.58
C GLU A 85 -6.13 -5.35 14.26
N PHE A 86 -4.89 -4.85 14.36
CA PHE A 86 -4.08 -4.55 13.19
C PHE A 86 -3.58 -5.81 12.48
N VAL A 87 -3.26 -6.86 13.22
CA VAL A 87 -2.93 -8.18 12.63
C VAL A 87 -4.07 -8.68 11.76
N HIS A 88 -5.31 -8.61 12.27
CA HIS A 88 -6.49 -9.04 11.51
C HIS A 88 -6.70 -8.16 10.26
N SER A 89 -6.72 -6.83 10.41
CA SER A 89 -6.92 -5.91 9.30
C SER A 89 -5.86 -6.07 8.21
N ILE A 90 -4.58 -6.21 8.59
CA ILE A 90 -3.48 -6.39 7.64
C ILE A 90 -3.62 -7.72 6.88
N THR A 91 -3.94 -8.79 7.60
CA THR A 91 -4.16 -10.12 6.98
C THR A 91 -5.28 -10.10 5.95
N GLU A 92 -6.40 -9.45 6.28
CA GLU A 92 -7.52 -9.27 5.36
C GLU A 92 -7.15 -8.43 4.13
N ASP A 93 -6.41 -7.34 4.32
CA ASP A 93 -5.97 -6.47 3.23
C ASP A 93 -5.02 -7.20 2.27
N VAL A 94 -4.07 -8.01 2.79
CA VAL A 94 -3.13 -8.80 1.98
C VAL A 94 -3.90 -9.84 1.14
N LYS A 95 -4.84 -10.57 1.76
CA LYS A 95 -5.70 -11.54 1.05
C LYS A 95 -6.58 -10.85 0.00
N TRP A 96 -7.16 -9.72 0.34
CA TRP A 96 -8.02 -8.98 -0.58
C TRP A 96 -7.23 -8.48 -1.82
N LEU A 97 -5.97 -8.10 -1.68
CA LEU A 97 -5.10 -7.78 -2.81
C LEU A 97 -4.75 -9.00 -3.68
N GLY A 98 -5.13 -10.21 -3.26
CA GLY A 98 -4.87 -11.45 -3.97
C GLY A 98 -3.45 -12.00 -3.75
N ALA A 99 -2.77 -11.54 -2.71
CA ALA A 99 -1.48 -12.09 -2.31
C ALA A 99 -1.71 -13.36 -1.47
N ASP A 100 -1.31 -14.49 -2.03
CA ASP A 100 -1.48 -15.79 -1.37
C ASP A 100 -0.20 -16.17 -0.62
N PHE A 101 -0.32 -16.29 0.68
CA PHE A 101 0.74 -16.77 1.57
C PHE A 101 0.43 -18.17 2.14
N GLU A 102 -0.69 -18.79 1.75
CA GLU A 102 -1.13 -20.11 2.24
C GLU A 102 -1.11 -20.20 3.78
N ASP A 103 -0.26 -21.07 4.34
CA ASP A 103 0.00 -21.23 5.79
C ASP A 103 1.26 -20.46 6.26
N ARG A 104 1.91 -19.71 5.36
CA ARG A 104 3.14 -18.96 5.64
C ARG A 104 2.87 -17.58 6.25
N LEU A 105 2.13 -17.59 7.37
CA LEU A 105 1.95 -16.44 8.24
C LEU A 105 2.83 -16.62 9.47
N PHE A 106 3.77 -15.71 9.69
CA PHE A 106 4.77 -15.78 10.75
C PHE A 106 4.77 -14.51 11.61
N PHE A 107 5.37 -14.63 12.78
CA PHE A 107 5.64 -13.52 13.68
C PHE A 107 7.13 -13.48 14.01
N ALA A 108 7.72 -12.28 14.06
CA ALA A 108 9.10 -12.10 14.48
C ALA A 108 9.34 -12.68 15.88
N SER A 109 8.34 -12.58 16.75
CA SER A 109 8.37 -13.15 18.12
C SER A 109 8.48 -14.67 18.17
N ASP A 110 8.14 -15.40 17.10
CA ASP A 110 8.35 -16.85 17.02
C ASP A 110 9.85 -17.20 16.99
N TYR A 111 10.71 -16.24 16.60
CA TYR A 111 12.15 -16.42 16.43
C TYR A 111 12.99 -15.79 17.55
N PHE A 112 12.39 -15.29 18.63
CA PHE A 112 13.12 -14.63 19.72
C PHE A 112 14.18 -15.54 20.37
N ASP A 113 13.93 -16.83 20.52
CA ASP A 113 14.93 -17.78 21.01
C ASP A 113 16.12 -17.87 20.03
N THR A 114 15.88 -17.98 18.72
CA THR A 114 16.93 -18.00 17.68
C THR A 114 17.73 -16.69 17.64
N MET A 115 17.05 -15.55 17.75
CA MET A 115 17.71 -14.24 17.80
C MET A 115 18.59 -14.11 19.03
N TYR A 116 18.15 -14.63 20.18
CA TYR A 116 18.97 -14.67 21.40
C TYR A 116 20.22 -15.53 21.19
N GLU A 117 20.09 -16.72 20.61
CA GLU A 117 21.21 -17.59 20.28
C GLU A 117 22.20 -16.93 19.30
N CYS A 118 21.72 -16.24 18.29
CA CYS A 118 22.56 -15.43 17.38
C CYS A 118 23.32 -14.34 18.14
N ALA A 119 22.67 -13.63 19.06
CA ALA A 119 23.32 -12.62 19.89
C ALA A 119 24.41 -13.23 20.78
N VAL A 120 24.15 -14.36 21.40
CA VAL A 120 25.15 -15.13 22.19
C VAL A 120 26.33 -15.57 21.29
N LYS A 121 26.05 -16.02 20.05
CA LYS A 121 27.11 -16.36 19.08
C LYS A 121 27.98 -15.15 18.76
N LEU A 122 27.39 -13.97 18.52
CA LEU A 122 28.16 -12.74 18.28
C LEU A 122 29.04 -12.35 19.48
N ILE A 123 28.54 -12.49 20.71
CA ILE A 123 29.35 -12.23 21.92
C ILE A 123 30.53 -13.20 21.98
N LYS A 124 30.29 -14.50 21.77
CA LYS A 124 31.37 -15.54 21.76
C LYS A 124 32.45 -15.27 20.71
N LYS A 125 32.04 -14.69 19.57
CA LYS A 125 32.98 -14.28 18.49
C LYS A 125 33.68 -12.95 18.79
N GLY A 126 33.40 -12.27 19.92
CA GLY A 126 33.90 -10.94 20.22
C GLY A 126 33.31 -9.84 19.29
N LYS A 127 32.16 -10.10 18.68
CA LYS A 127 31.46 -9.21 17.74
C LYS A 127 30.26 -8.46 18.34
N ALA A 128 30.00 -8.64 19.63
CA ALA A 128 29.02 -7.88 20.39
C ALA A 128 29.46 -7.66 21.83
N PHE A 129 29.00 -6.58 22.45
CA PHE A 129 29.35 -6.22 23.83
C PHE A 129 28.15 -5.54 24.51
N VAL A 130 28.02 -5.76 25.81
CA VAL A 130 27.04 -5.06 26.66
C VAL A 130 27.54 -3.66 26.99
N CYS A 131 26.72 -2.66 26.81
CA CYS A 131 27.03 -1.25 26.98
C CYS A 131 26.11 -0.62 28.02
N ASP A 132 26.69 0.16 28.95
CA ASP A 132 25.96 0.82 30.01
C ASP A 132 25.70 2.31 29.71
N LEU A 133 26.05 2.77 28.51
CA LEU A 133 25.76 4.14 28.07
C LEU A 133 24.24 4.31 27.86
N THR A 134 23.71 5.46 28.28
CA THR A 134 22.34 5.85 28.01
C THR A 134 22.13 6.12 26.51
N ALA A 135 20.88 6.16 26.05
CA ALA A 135 20.56 6.46 24.67
C ALA A 135 21.17 7.78 24.16
N ASP A 136 21.16 8.83 24.99
CA ASP A 136 21.75 10.14 24.66
C ASP A 136 23.28 10.06 24.57
N GLN A 137 23.92 9.34 25.49
CA GLN A 137 25.37 9.11 25.43
C GLN A 137 25.75 8.27 24.19
N ILE A 138 24.99 7.22 23.85
CA ILE A 138 25.21 6.44 22.63
C ILE A 138 25.11 7.33 21.40
N LYS A 139 24.13 8.22 21.34
CA LYS A 139 23.97 9.19 20.24
C LYS A 139 25.17 10.14 20.15
N GLU A 140 25.66 10.66 21.28
CA GLU A 140 26.84 11.51 21.32
C GLU A 140 28.09 10.76 20.85
N TYR A 141 28.34 9.55 21.38
CA TYR A 141 29.49 8.73 21.01
C TYR A 141 29.45 8.29 19.54
N ARG A 142 28.26 8.08 18.97
CA ARG A 142 28.10 7.71 17.56
C ARG A 142 28.55 8.82 16.61
N GLY A 143 28.49 10.10 17.04
CA GLY A 143 28.77 11.24 16.19
C GLY A 143 27.70 11.46 15.12
N ASP A 144 28.10 12.18 14.07
CA ASP A 144 27.23 12.55 12.95
C ASP A 144 27.93 12.29 11.60
N PHE A 145 27.39 12.78 10.49
CA PHE A 145 27.95 12.60 9.14
C PHE A 145 29.31 13.28 8.95
N THR A 146 29.62 14.30 9.77
CA THR A 146 30.86 15.08 9.68
C THR A 146 31.87 14.71 10.77
N THR A 147 31.39 14.09 11.84
CA THR A 147 32.20 13.74 13.02
C THR A 147 32.19 12.22 13.20
N PRO A 148 33.39 11.57 13.18
CA PRO A 148 33.47 10.13 13.44
C PRO A 148 33.02 9.79 14.86
N GLY A 149 32.61 8.56 15.07
CA GLY A 149 32.22 8.08 16.38
C GLY A 149 33.43 7.82 17.31
N LYS A 150 33.14 7.70 18.59
CA LYS A 150 34.08 7.35 19.66
C LYS A 150 33.74 5.97 20.22
N ASN A 151 34.73 5.17 20.53
CA ASN A 151 34.54 3.88 21.20
C ASN A 151 33.89 4.08 22.56
N SER A 152 32.92 3.22 22.88
CA SER A 152 32.38 3.11 24.22
C SER A 152 33.43 2.62 25.20
N PRO A 153 33.50 3.12 26.46
CA PRO A 153 34.39 2.58 27.50
C PRO A 153 34.11 1.11 27.82
N TYR A 154 32.95 0.59 27.44
CA TYR A 154 32.55 -0.80 27.67
C TYR A 154 32.83 -1.74 26.49
N ARG A 155 33.41 -1.22 25.40
CA ARG A 155 33.59 -1.93 24.14
C ARG A 155 34.55 -3.12 24.24
N ASP A 156 35.50 -3.05 25.16
CA ASP A 156 36.55 -4.05 25.30
C ASP A 156 36.38 -4.95 26.55
N ARG A 157 35.17 -5.08 27.06
CA ARG A 157 34.80 -6.10 28.05
C ARG A 157 35.12 -7.50 27.52
N SER A 158 35.51 -8.41 28.41
CA SER A 158 35.78 -9.80 28.03
C SER A 158 34.53 -10.52 27.53
N VAL A 159 34.73 -11.59 26.78
CA VAL A 159 33.61 -12.41 26.29
C VAL A 159 32.80 -12.98 27.46
N GLU A 160 33.47 -13.45 28.51
CA GLU A 160 32.85 -14.02 29.70
C GLU A 160 31.99 -12.99 30.42
N GLU A 161 32.48 -11.79 30.62
CA GLU A 161 31.76 -10.70 31.25
C GLU A 161 30.50 -10.32 30.40
N ASN A 162 30.67 -10.18 29.08
CA ASN A 162 29.55 -9.87 28.20
C ASN A 162 28.49 -10.97 28.21
N LEU A 163 28.85 -12.23 28.21
CA LEU A 163 27.88 -13.35 28.31
C LEU A 163 27.08 -13.29 29.61
N GLN A 164 27.77 -13.08 30.74
CA GLN A 164 27.11 -12.97 32.04
C GLN A 164 26.17 -11.76 32.12
N LEU A 165 26.60 -10.61 31.61
CA LEU A 165 25.79 -9.40 31.59
C LEU A 165 24.57 -9.57 30.68
N PHE A 166 24.71 -10.20 29.53
CA PHE A 166 23.60 -10.43 28.60
C PHE A 166 22.58 -11.46 29.16
N GLU A 167 23.06 -12.49 29.83
CA GLU A 167 22.19 -13.40 30.57
C GLU A 167 21.44 -12.70 31.70
N ASN A 168 22.10 -11.84 32.44
CA ASN A 168 21.48 -11.01 33.48
C ASN A 168 20.43 -10.03 32.88
N MET A 169 20.68 -9.47 31.68
CA MET A 169 19.65 -8.69 30.98
C MET A 169 18.40 -9.52 30.68
N LYS A 170 18.57 -10.75 30.15
CA LYS A 170 17.46 -11.69 29.90
C LYS A 170 16.69 -12.03 31.16
N ASN A 171 17.39 -12.18 32.29
CA ASN A 171 16.80 -12.54 33.59
C ASN A 171 16.17 -11.33 34.32
N GLY A 172 16.08 -10.17 33.69
CA GLY A 172 15.41 -9.00 34.24
C GLY A 172 16.14 -8.28 35.38
N MET A 173 17.47 -8.45 35.48
CA MET A 173 18.26 -7.84 36.56
C MET A 173 18.52 -6.34 36.37
N TYR A 174 18.21 -5.78 35.20
CA TYR A 174 18.45 -4.37 34.88
C TYR A 174 17.15 -3.66 34.51
N LYS A 175 17.11 -2.37 34.79
CA LYS A 175 15.97 -1.50 34.42
C LYS A 175 16.01 -1.14 32.93
N ASP A 176 14.86 -0.69 32.43
CA ASP A 176 14.74 -0.18 31.07
C ASP A 176 15.74 0.93 30.81
N GLY A 177 16.49 0.81 29.72
CA GLY A 177 17.52 1.78 29.33
C GLY A 177 18.83 1.72 30.11
N GLU A 178 18.96 0.83 31.11
CA GLU A 178 20.19 0.70 31.91
C GLU A 178 21.32 0.01 31.15
N LYS A 179 20.97 -1.00 30.33
CA LYS A 179 21.93 -1.74 29.51
C LYS A 179 21.35 -2.04 28.14
N VAL A 180 22.24 -2.08 27.15
CA VAL A 180 21.94 -2.53 25.78
C VAL A 180 23.04 -3.46 25.29
N LEU A 181 22.72 -4.36 24.34
CA LEU A 181 23.73 -5.09 23.59
C LEU A 181 24.02 -4.33 22.29
N ARG A 182 25.29 -4.10 22.00
CA ARG A 182 25.73 -3.44 20.77
C ARG A 182 26.59 -4.39 19.94
N ALA A 183 26.41 -4.33 18.61
CA ALA A 183 27.36 -4.95 17.69
C ALA A 183 28.71 -4.22 17.76
N LYS A 184 29.81 -4.96 17.65
CA LYS A 184 31.16 -4.44 17.64
C LYS A 184 31.69 -4.43 16.21
N ILE A 185 31.55 -3.30 15.52
CA ILE A 185 31.88 -3.16 14.09
C ILE A 185 32.96 -2.09 13.89
N ASP A 186 32.59 -0.84 13.59
CA ASP A 186 33.54 0.23 13.31
C ASP A 186 32.93 1.61 13.65
N MET A 187 33.44 2.24 14.71
CA MET A 187 32.99 3.57 15.13
C MET A 187 33.45 4.69 14.20
N ALA A 188 34.39 4.44 13.29
CA ALA A 188 34.89 5.40 12.29
C ALA A 188 34.15 5.27 10.94
N SER A 189 33.25 4.30 10.79
CA SER A 189 32.52 4.07 9.54
C SER A 189 31.83 5.33 9.04
N PRO A 190 31.88 5.64 7.72
CA PRO A 190 31.08 6.72 7.15
C PRO A 190 29.57 6.42 7.23
N ASN A 191 29.19 5.15 7.25
CA ASN A 191 27.81 4.73 7.47
C ASN A 191 27.51 4.67 8.97
N ILE A 192 26.63 5.57 9.44
CA ILE A 192 26.26 5.69 10.85
C ILE A 192 25.67 4.37 11.40
N ASN A 193 24.95 3.60 10.57
CA ASN A 193 24.34 2.32 10.96
C ASN A 193 25.39 1.25 11.29
N MET A 194 26.65 1.41 10.85
CA MET A 194 27.75 0.51 11.13
C MET A 194 28.58 0.92 12.37
N ARG A 195 28.24 2.05 13.03
CA ARG A 195 28.95 2.56 14.20
C ARG A 195 28.46 1.90 15.50
N ASP A 196 28.83 0.66 15.70
CA ASP A 196 28.46 -0.19 16.85
C ASP A 196 26.97 -0.04 17.23
N PRO A 197 26.04 -0.43 16.33
CA PRO A 197 24.60 -0.24 16.55
C PRO A 197 24.10 -1.06 17.73
N VAL A 198 23.04 -0.57 18.39
CA VAL A 198 22.30 -1.32 19.39
C VAL A 198 21.54 -2.44 18.69
N ILE A 199 21.68 -3.68 19.16
CA ILE A 199 21.02 -4.87 18.63
C ILE A 199 19.99 -5.49 19.60
N TYR A 200 20.13 -5.23 20.92
CA TYR A 200 19.15 -5.58 21.95
C TYR A 200 19.00 -4.47 22.98
N ARG A 201 17.78 -4.32 23.50
CA ARG A 201 17.45 -3.40 24.60
C ARG A 201 16.69 -4.12 25.71
N VAL A 202 16.78 -3.59 26.94
CA VAL A 202 15.92 -3.98 28.06
C VAL A 202 14.61 -3.20 27.97
N ALA A 203 13.48 -3.90 28.05
CA ALA A 203 12.14 -3.33 28.13
C ALA A 203 11.21 -4.28 28.88
N HIS A 204 10.76 -3.88 30.07
CA HIS A 204 9.83 -4.67 30.89
C HIS A 204 8.39 -4.38 30.46
N MET A 205 7.95 -5.09 29.44
CA MET A 205 6.62 -4.95 28.86
C MET A 205 6.05 -6.31 28.48
N THR A 206 4.76 -6.48 28.70
CA THR A 206 4.03 -7.68 28.24
C THR A 206 3.89 -7.64 26.72
N HIS A 207 4.37 -8.68 26.06
CA HIS A 207 4.28 -8.85 24.60
C HIS A 207 3.00 -9.57 24.20
N HIS A 208 2.35 -9.16 23.10
CA HIS A 208 1.05 -9.70 22.69
C HIS A 208 1.05 -11.23 22.40
N ASN A 209 2.17 -11.80 21.93
CA ASN A 209 2.31 -13.23 21.65
C ASN A 209 3.07 -13.99 22.74
N THR A 210 4.16 -13.42 23.26
CA THR A 210 5.06 -14.13 24.19
C THR A 210 4.80 -13.81 25.67
N GLY A 211 3.86 -12.89 25.96
CA GLY A 211 3.54 -12.50 27.32
C GLY A 211 4.76 -11.88 28.02
N ASP A 212 5.04 -12.32 29.23
CA ASP A 212 6.14 -11.83 30.07
C ASP A 212 7.39 -12.73 30.00
N LYS A 213 7.50 -13.61 28.98
CA LYS A 213 8.66 -14.49 28.79
C LYS A 213 9.96 -13.72 28.59
N TRP A 214 9.88 -12.55 27.94
CA TRP A 214 11.01 -11.72 27.57
C TRP A 214 10.95 -10.34 28.22
N CYS A 215 12.08 -9.83 28.67
CA CYS A 215 12.29 -8.45 29.08
C CYS A 215 13.44 -7.78 28.32
N ILE A 216 14.00 -8.47 27.31
CA ILE A 216 14.91 -7.92 26.32
C ILE A 216 14.33 -8.17 24.93
N TYR A 217 14.47 -7.20 24.06
CA TYR A 217 13.91 -7.24 22.70
C TYR A 217 14.98 -6.87 21.68
N PRO A 218 15.03 -7.58 20.54
CA PRO A 218 15.95 -7.24 19.47
C PRO A 218 15.53 -5.93 18.79
N MET A 219 16.52 -5.22 18.27
CA MET A 219 16.28 -4.08 17.39
C MET A 219 16.00 -4.55 15.97
N TYR A 220 15.24 -3.78 15.20
CA TYR A 220 14.84 -4.09 13.82
C TYR A 220 16.01 -4.56 12.94
N ASP A 221 17.14 -3.81 12.92
CA ASP A 221 18.28 -4.10 12.07
C ASP A 221 19.00 -5.42 12.42
N PHE A 222 18.75 -5.95 13.60
CA PHE A 222 19.24 -7.26 14.01
C PHE A 222 18.24 -8.38 13.77
N ALA A 223 16.95 -8.13 14.07
CA ALA A 223 15.89 -9.11 13.95
C ALA A 223 15.61 -9.46 12.48
N HIS A 224 15.39 -8.45 11.66
CA HIS A 224 14.95 -8.58 10.28
C HIS A 224 15.83 -9.49 9.39
N PRO A 225 17.17 -9.38 9.35
CA PRO A 225 18.01 -10.30 8.58
C PRO A 225 17.96 -11.75 9.11
N ILE A 226 17.78 -11.95 10.41
CA ILE A 226 17.66 -13.28 11.01
C ILE A 226 16.33 -13.92 10.60
N GLU A 227 15.23 -13.17 10.69
CA GLU A 227 13.90 -13.60 10.26
C GLU A 227 13.90 -14.02 8.79
N ASP A 228 14.46 -13.19 7.92
CA ASP A 228 14.56 -13.48 6.49
C ASP A 228 15.36 -14.78 6.25
N ALA A 229 16.49 -14.97 6.95
CA ALA A 229 17.31 -16.16 6.81
C ALA A 229 16.62 -17.43 7.32
N VAL A 230 15.92 -17.36 8.46
CA VAL A 230 15.18 -18.49 9.06
C VAL A 230 14.00 -18.90 8.19
N GLU A 231 13.33 -17.94 7.57
CA GLU A 231 12.20 -18.18 6.66
C GLU A 231 12.64 -18.56 5.23
N HIS A 232 13.93 -18.70 4.97
CA HIS A 232 14.49 -18.99 3.65
C HIS A 232 14.11 -17.97 2.57
N ILE A 233 13.96 -16.70 2.96
CA ILE A 233 13.76 -15.62 1.99
C ILE A 233 15.01 -15.51 1.12
N THR A 234 14.80 -15.50 -0.20
CA THR A 234 15.90 -15.33 -1.17
C THR A 234 16.14 -13.86 -1.47
N HIS A 235 15.08 -13.14 -1.82
CA HIS A 235 15.12 -11.74 -2.20
C HIS A 235 14.30 -10.91 -1.21
N SER A 236 15.01 -10.21 -0.33
CA SER A 236 14.49 -9.32 0.69
C SER A 236 14.23 -7.94 0.08
N ILE A 237 13.04 -7.75 -0.49
CA ILE A 237 12.68 -6.55 -1.25
C ILE A 237 12.06 -5.52 -0.30
N CYS A 238 12.64 -4.32 -0.21
CA CYS A 238 12.22 -3.25 0.68
C CYS A 238 12.31 -1.86 0.02
N THR A 239 11.98 -0.80 0.74
CA THR A 239 12.07 0.57 0.21
C THR A 239 13.46 1.17 0.39
N LEU A 240 13.82 2.19 -0.43
CA LEU A 240 15.14 2.86 -0.44
C LEU A 240 15.57 3.44 0.92
N GLU A 241 14.67 3.63 1.86
CA GLU A 241 15.04 4.08 3.20
C GLU A 241 15.95 3.08 3.94
N PHE A 242 15.98 1.83 3.51
CA PHE A 242 16.81 0.77 4.06
C PHE A 242 18.13 0.54 3.28
N GLU A 243 18.43 1.35 2.26
CA GLU A 243 19.67 1.19 1.48
C GLU A 243 20.92 1.34 2.36
N ASP A 244 20.93 2.35 3.23
CA ASP A 244 22.02 2.56 4.18
C ASP A 244 22.07 1.50 5.30
N HIS A 245 21.01 0.72 5.50
CA HIS A 245 20.93 -0.37 6.46
C HIS A 245 21.45 -1.70 5.89
N ARG A 246 21.49 -1.86 4.56
CA ARG A 246 21.94 -3.10 3.90
C ARG A 246 23.33 -3.60 4.35
N PRO A 247 24.36 -2.75 4.53
CA PRO A 247 25.64 -3.24 5.05
C PRO A 247 25.54 -3.90 6.43
N LEU A 248 24.64 -3.41 7.30
CA LEU A 248 24.38 -4.02 8.60
C LEU A 248 23.59 -5.32 8.46
N TYR A 249 22.60 -5.36 7.58
CA TYR A 249 21.86 -6.57 7.22
C TYR A 249 22.82 -7.69 6.78
N ASP A 250 23.69 -7.42 5.81
CA ASP A 250 24.69 -8.37 5.31
C ASP A 250 25.67 -8.80 6.40
N TRP A 251 26.07 -7.88 7.29
CA TRP A 251 26.94 -8.17 8.41
C TRP A 251 26.30 -9.14 9.40
N VAL A 252 25.02 -8.94 9.75
CA VAL A 252 24.29 -9.82 10.68
C VAL A 252 24.17 -11.22 10.11
N VAL A 253 23.72 -11.36 8.86
CA VAL A 253 23.56 -12.66 8.19
C VAL A 253 24.90 -13.42 8.16
N ARG A 254 25.98 -12.75 7.79
CA ARG A 254 27.31 -13.33 7.71
C ARG A 254 27.85 -13.73 9.09
N GLU A 255 27.78 -12.84 10.08
CA GLU A 255 28.35 -13.11 11.40
C GLU A 255 27.53 -14.12 12.22
N CYS A 256 26.22 -14.22 11.96
CA CYS A 256 25.36 -15.28 12.51
C CYS A 256 25.53 -16.62 11.77
N GLU A 257 26.24 -16.63 10.62
CA GLU A 257 26.63 -17.83 9.87
C GLU A 257 25.43 -18.61 9.31
N PHE A 258 24.49 -17.89 8.68
CA PHE A 258 23.41 -18.53 7.94
C PHE A 258 23.93 -19.09 6.61
N GLU A 259 23.55 -20.34 6.29
CA GLU A 259 24.06 -21.07 5.10
C GLU A 259 23.54 -20.47 3.80
N ASN A 260 22.28 -20.02 3.78
CA ASN A 260 21.63 -19.45 2.60
C ASN A 260 21.29 -17.97 2.88
N PRO A 261 22.24 -17.05 2.72
CA PRO A 261 22.04 -15.65 3.04
C PRO A 261 20.99 -15.02 2.09
N PRO A 262 19.94 -14.38 2.62
CA PRO A 262 19.03 -13.60 1.79
C PRO A 262 19.72 -12.36 1.22
N ARG A 263 19.25 -11.88 0.07
CA ARG A 263 19.74 -10.68 -0.58
C ARG A 263 18.76 -9.53 -0.45
N GLN A 264 19.17 -8.43 0.19
CA GLN A 264 18.34 -7.23 0.27
C GLN A 264 18.43 -6.42 -1.03
N ILE A 265 17.27 -6.02 -1.56
CA ILE A 265 17.13 -5.19 -2.77
C ILE A 265 16.14 -4.06 -2.45
N GLU A 266 16.51 -2.82 -2.76
CA GLU A 266 15.69 -1.66 -2.46
C GLU A 266 15.08 -1.06 -3.72
N PHE A 267 13.82 -0.60 -3.59
CA PHE A 267 13.09 0.14 -4.61
C PHE A 267 12.53 1.46 -4.06
N ALA A 268 12.24 2.39 -4.95
CA ALA A 268 11.78 3.71 -4.59
C ALA A 268 10.36 3.72 -4.05
N LYS A 269 10.13 4.55 -3.04
CA LYS A 269 8.80 4.87 -2.54
C LYS A 269 8.00 5.62 -3.60
N MET A 270 6.71 5.38 -3.59
CA MET A 270 5.71 6.13 -4.33
C MET A 270 5.06 7.16 -3.39
N TYR A 271 5.06 8.41 -3.82
CA TYR A 271 4.31 9.47 -3.17
C TYR A 271 3.09 9.80 -4.03
N LEU A 272 1.92 9.78 -3.42
CA LEU A 272 0.67 10.15 -4.08
C LEU A 272 0.30 11.59 -3.72
N THR A 273 -0.04 12.40 -4.72
CA THR A 273 -0.44 13.80 -4.50
C THR A 273 -1.78 13.90 -3.78
N ASN A 274 -1.98 14.99 -3.04
CA ASN A 274 -3.25 15.33 -2.38
C ASN A 274 -3.81 14.30 -1.40
N VAL A 275 -2.95 13.43 -0.83
CA VAL A 275 -3.35 12.42 0.15
C VAL A 275 -2.41 12.39 1.36
N VAL A 276 -2.94 11.92 2.47
CA VAL A 276 -2.18 11.67 3.70
C VAL A 276 -1.95 10.18 3.84
N THR A 277 -0.68 9.74 3.79
CA THR A 277 -0.28 8.33 3.95
C THR A 277 0.43 8.02 5.26
N GLY A 278 0.94 9.04 5.95
CA GLY A 278 1.67 8.86 7.20
C GLY A 278 0.78 8.36 8.33
N LYS A 279 1.04 7.17 8.89
CA LYS A 279 0.25 6.56 9.98
C LYS A 279 0.00 7.52 11.15
N ARG A 280 1.01 8.32 11.53
CA ARG A 280 0.89 9.32 12.61
C ARG A 280 -0.19 10.36 12.33
N TYR A 281 -0.30 10.83 11.10
CA TYR A 281 -1.29 11.83 10.70
C TYR A 281 -2.68 11.21 10.59
N ILE A 282 -2.80 10.02 10.01
CA ILE A 282 -4.07 9.30 9.92
C ILE A 282 -4.61 9.01 11.32
N LYS A 283 -3.74 8.50 12.23
CA LYS A 283 -4.10 8.26 13.62
C LYS A 283 -4.66 9.52 14.29
N LYS A 284 -4.01 10.67 14.06
CA LYS A 284 -4.47 11.96 14.60
C LYS A 284 -5.85 12.36 14.03
N LEU A 285 -6.09 12.17 12.74
CA LEU A 285 -7.39 12.47 12.12
C LEU A 285 -8.52 11.63 12.74
N VAL A 286 -8.23 10.35 13.07
CA VAL A 286 -9.19 9.46 13.75
C VAL A 286 -9.39 9.88 15.20
N GLU A 287 -8.33 10.17 15.95
CA GLU A 287 -8.40 10.56 17.36
C GLU A 287 -9.09 11.92 17.55
N ASP A 288 -8.89 12.86 16.64
CA ASP A 288 -9.54 14.19 16.65
C ASP A 288 -10.99 14.14 16.12
N GLY A 289 -11.50 12.97 15.68
CA GLY A 289 -12.86 12.80 15.15
C GLY A 289 -13.11 13.51 13.80
N ILE A 290 -12.05 13.84 13.06
CA ILE A 290 -12.16 14.46 11.72
C ILE A 290 -12.62 13.43 10.69
N VAL A 291 -12.23 12.17 10.87
CA VAL A 291 -12.68 11.01 10.12
C VAL A 291 -13.27 9.97 11.07
N ASP A 292 -14.22 9.17 10.58
CA ASP A 292 -14.97 8.21 11.40
C ASP A 292 -14.13 7.00 11.86
N GLY A 293 -13.04 6.71 11.16
CA GLY A 293 -12.15 5.58 11.45
C GLY A 293 -11.07 5.41 10.40
N TRP A 294 -10.29 4.35 10.53
CA TRP A 294 -9.22 4.02 9.58
C TRP A 294 -9.72 3.59 8.19
N ASP A 295 -10.99 3.20 8.09
CA ASP A 295 -11.66 2.80 6.87
C ASP A 295 -12.53 3.92 6.27
N ASP A 296 -12.42 5.14 6.77
CA ASP A 296 -13.15 6.29 6.26
C ASP A 296 -12.83 6.49 4.77
N PRO A 297 -13.86 6.57 3.87
CA PRO A 297 -13.66 6.69 2.42
C PRO A 297 -12.84 7.89 1.96
N ARG A 298 -12.63 8.87 2.81
CA ARG A 298 -11.75 10.04 2.54
C ARG A 298 -10.27 9.72 2.65
N LEU A 299 -9.91 8.58 3.26
CA LEU A 299 -8.54 8.12 3.43
C LEU A 299 -8.08 7.25 2.26
N VAL A 300 -6.78 6.97 2.23
CA VAL A 300 -6.14 6.06 1.27
C VAL A 300 -5.55 4.81 1.95
N THR A 301 -6.11 4.41 3.08
CA THR A 301 -5.89 3.07 3.62
C THR A 301 -6.51 2.04 2.68
N ILE A 302 -6.00 0.82 2.66
CA ILE A 302 -6.55 -0.24 1.81
C ILE A 302 -8.00 -0.52 2.20
N ALA A 303 -8.31 -0.54 3.50
CA ALA A 303 -9.66 -0.69 4.00
C ALA A 303 -10.60 0.44 3.52
N ALA A 304 -10.14 1.69 3.51
CA ALA A 304 -10.90 2.84 3.01
C ALA A 304 -11.12 2.76 1.49
N LEU A 305 -10.09 2.41 0.73
CA LEU A 305 -10.20 2.23 -0.72
C LEU A 305 -11.19 1.11 -1.05
N ARG A 306 -11.12 -0.03 -0.35
CA ARG A 306 -12.07 -1.14 -0.49
C ARG A 306 -13.50 -0.70 -0.18
N ARG A 307 -13.73 0.01 0.93
CA ARG A 307 -15.04 0.56 1.30
C ARG A 307 -15.57 1.55 0.27
N ARG A 308 -14.69 2.33 -0.34
CA ARG A 308 -15.02 3.28 -1.42
C ARG A 308 -15.35 2.59 -2.75
N GLY A 309 -15.10 1.29 -2.90
CA GLY A 309 -15.41 0.49 -4.08
C GLY A 309 -14.23 0.24 -5.02
N TYR A 310 -13.00 0.52 -4.61
CA TYR A 310 -11.82 0.11 -5.36
C TYR A 310 -11.69 -1.41 -5.40
N THR A 311 -11.14 -1.91 -6.49
CA THR A 311 -10.92 -3.33 -6.73
C THR A 311 -9.43 -3.69 -6.62
N PRO A 312 -9.08 -4.93 -6.28
CA PRO A 312 -7.69 -5.39 -6.33
C PRO A 312 -7.06 -5.23 -7.70
N GLU A 313 -7.85 -5.44 -8.77
CA GLU A 313 -7.41 -5.30 -10.16
C GLU A 313 -7.02 -3.86 -10.47
N ALA A 314 -7.81 -2.89 -10.04
CA ALA A 314 -7.50 -1.47 -10.22
C ALA A 314 -6.21 -1.07 -9.49
N LEU A 315 -5.97 -1.60 -8.29
CA LEU A 315 -4.74 -1.33 -7.55
C LEU A 315 -3.52 -2.01 -8.19
N ARG A 316 -3.67 -3.21 -8.75
CA ARG A 316 -2.61 -3.86 -9.54
C ARG A 316 -2.27 -3.06 -10.78
N MET A 317 -3.27 -2.67 -11.57
CA MET A 317 -3.08 -1.79 -12.74
C MET A 317 -2.35 -0.50 -12.36
N PHE A 318 -2.74 0.12 -11.24
CA PHE A 318 -2.09 1.34 -10.75
C PHE A 318 -0.61 1.11 -10.42
N VAL A 319 -0.28 0.02 -9.71
CA VAL A 319 1.10 -0.32 -9.35
C VAL A 319 1.94 -0.63 -10.59
N GLU A 320 1.38 -1.32 -11.59
CA GLU A 320 2.02 -1.60 -12.88
C GLU A 320 2.32 -0.32 -13.65
N LEU A 321 1.36 0.60 -13.75
CA LEU A 321 1.55 1.90 -14.42
C LEU A 321 2.60 2.78 -13.74
N VAL A 322 2.66 2.76 -12.41
CA VAL A 322 3.69 3.47 -11.62
C VAL A 322 5.07 2.85 -11.85
N GLY A 323 5.12 1.54 -12.03
CA GLY A 323 6.35 0.78 -12.24
C GLY A 323 7.26 0.71 -11.02
N VAL A 324 8.43 0.09 -11.22
CA VAL A 324 9.46 -0.14 -10.21
C VAL A 324 10.75 0.54 -10.63
N SER A 325 11.28 1.43 -9.79
CA SER A 325 12.51 2.17 -10.06
C SER A 325 13.30 2.41 -8.78
N LYS A 326 14.53 2.92 -8.91
CA LYS A 326 15.37 3.40 -7.79
C LYS A 326 15.25 4.91 -7.54
N ALA A 327 14.37 5.62 -8.28
CA ALA A 327 14.13 7.04 -8.09
C ALA A 327 12.73 7.27 -7.50
N ASN A 328 12.65 7.99 -6.38
CA ASN A 328 11.37 8.36 -5.78
C ASN A 328 10.52 9.14 -6.79
N SER A 329 9.24 8.76 -6.90
CA SER A 329 8.29 9.38 -7.82
C SER A 329 7.09 9.95 -7.07
N SER A 330 6.62 11.10 -7.53
CA SER A 330 5.32 11.64 -7.14
C SER A 330 4.31 11.32 -8.24
N VAL A 331 3.24 10.65 -7.88
CA VAL A 331 2.20 10.18 -8.79
C VAL A 331 0.93 10.99 -8.53
N ASP A 332 0.28 11.45 -9.59
CA ASP A 332 -0.99 12.17 -9.47
C ASP A 332 -2.09 11.19 -9.01
N TYR A 333 -2.90 11.63 -8.03
CA TYR A 333 -4.07 10.88 -7.56
C TYR A 333 -5.05 10.53 -8.69
N ALA A 334 -5.16 11.38 -9.71
CA ALA A 334 -5.97 11.13 -10.90
C ALA A 334 -5.61 9.82 -11.63
N MET A 335 -4.35 9.36 -11.54
CA MET A 335 -3.95 8.06 -12.11
C MET A 335 -4.61 6.88 -11.37
N LEU A 336 -4.72 6.95 -10.04
CA LEU A 336 -5.42 5.95 -9.25
C LEU A 336 -6.91 5.93 -9.59
N GLU A 337 -7.52 7.12 -9.77
CA GLU A 337 -8.91 7.23 -10.20
C GLU A 337 -9.13 6.74 -11.64
N TYR A 338 -8.17 6.94 -12.51
CA TYR A 338 -8.19 6.38 -13.86
C TYR A 338 -8.25 4.85 -13.81
N CYS A 339 -7.39 4.21 -13.02
CA CYS A 339 -7.35 2.75 -12.92
C CYS A 339 -8.67 2.15 -12.43
N ILE A 340 -9.33 2.76 -11.43
CA ILE A 340 -10.63 2.26 -10.97
C ILE A 340 -11.73 2.48 -12.01
N ARG A 341 -11.71 3.62 -12.74
CA ARG A 341 -12.68 3.85 -13.81
C ARG A 341 -12.53 2.81 -14.93
N GLU A 342 -11.31 2.53 -15.37
CA GLU A 342 -11.05 1.53 -16.41
C GLU A 342 -11.47 0.12 -15.97
N ASP A 343 -11.17 -0.27 -14.73
CA ASP A 343 -11.59 -1.59 -14.22
C ASP A 343 -13.10 -1.72 -14.11
N LEU A 344 -13.79 -0.71 -13.59
CA LEU A 344 -15.24 -0.74 -13.42
C LEU A 344 -16.01 -0.58 -14.74
N LYS A 345 -15.40 0.03 -15.74
CA LYS A 345 -15.99 0.35 -17.04
C LYS A 345 -16.66 -0.84 -17.70
N LEU A 346 -16.05 -2.01 -17.64
CA LEU A 346 -16.57 -3.25 -18.22
C LEU A 346 -17.29 -4.15 -17.22
N LYS A 347 -17.10 -3.93 -15.91
CA LYS A 347 -17.51 -4.87 -14.87
C LYS A 347 -18.75 -4.45 -14.09
N ARG A 348 -19.17 -3.18 -14.20
CA ARG A 348 -20.25 -2.65 -13.36
C ARG A 348 -21.32 -1.94 -14.16
N PRO A 349 -22.57 -2.01 -13.72
CA PRO A 349 -23.63 -1.20 -14.31
C PRO A 349 -23.36 0.28 -14.05
N ARG A 350 -23.73 1.12 -15.03
CA ARG A 350 -23.63 2.57 -14.95
C ARG A 350 -24.97 3.16 -14.56
N MET A 351 -25.00 3.81 -13.40
CA MET A 351 -26.17 4.50 -12.89
C MET A 351 -25.97 6.01 -12.98
N MET A 352 -27.04 6.73 -13.31
CA MET A 352 -27.07 8.18 -13.15
C MET A 352 -27.43 8.52 -11.71
N ALA A 353 -26.69 9.43 -11.11
CA ALA A 353 -26.97 10.01 -9.81
C ALA A 353 -27.10 11.52 -9.98
N VAL A 354 -28.19 12.11 -9.49
CA VAL A 354 -28.42 13.54 -9.47
C VAL A 354 -28.21 14.01 -8.04
N LEU A 355 -27.15 14.77 -7.79
CA LEU A 355 -26.73 15.17 -6.45
C LEU A 355 -27.26 16.56 -6.06
N ASP A 356 -27.34 17.50 -7.03
CA ASP A 356 -27.92 18.82 -6.88
C ASP A 356 -29.09 19.00 -7.89
N PRO A 357 -30.27 18.47 -7.57
CA PRO A 357 -31.36 18.38 -8.53
C PRO A 357 -31.99 19.74 -8.83
N VAL A 358 -32.28 19.94 -10.12
CA VAL A 358 -33.20 20.98 -10.60
C VAL A 358 -34.35 20.30 -11.31
N LYS A 359 -35.59 20.73 -11.02
CA LYS A 359 -36.78 20.21 -11.64
C LYS A 359 -36.84 20.60 -13.12
N LEU A 360 -37.15 19.65 -13.99
CA LEU A 360 -37.36 19.85 -15.42
C LEU A 360 -38.76 19.43 -15.78
N ILE A 361 -39.56 20.37 -16.36
CA ILE A 361 -40.92 20.15 -16.81
C ILE A 361 -40.93 20.06 -18.33
N ILE A 362 -41.55 19.01 -18.85
CA ILE A 362 -41.79 18.84 -20.27
C ILE A 362 -43.21 19.29 -20.56
N ASP A 363 -43.41 20.53 -21.02
CA ASP A 363 -44.70 21.20 -21.11
C ASP A 363 -45.69 20.50 -22.04
N ASN A 364 -45.22 19.92 -23.13
CA ASN A 364 -46.03 19.19 -24.10
C ASN A 364 -46.12 17.68 -23.88
N TYR A 365 -45.57 17.15 -22.75
CA TYR A 365 -45.79 15.75 -22.38
C TYR A 365 -47.12 15.57 -21.67
N PRO A 366 -47.92 14.53 -21.99
CA PRO A 366 -49.27 14.36 -21.44
C PRO A 366 -49.27 14.27 -19.90
N GLU A 367 -50.15 15.01 -19.28
CA GLU A 367 -50.35 14.99 -17.82
C GLU A 367 -50.74 13.59 -17.32
N GLY A 368 -50.11 13.16 -16.20
CA GLY A 368 -50.40 11.86 -15.57
C GLY A 368 -49.87 10.65 -16.34
N GLN A 369 -49.29 10.84 -17.51
CA GLN A 369 -48.66 9.74 -18.27
C GLN A 369 -47.26 9.46 -17.76
N THR A 370 -46.94 8.17 -17.63
CA THR A 370 -45.58 7.66 -17.38
C THR A 370 -45.32 6.51 -18.35
N GLU A 371 -44.23 6.54 -19.05
CA GLU A 371 -43.76 5.43 -19.86
C GLU A 371 -42.46 4.86 -19.29
N MET A 372 -42.22 3.57 -19.55
CA MET A 372 -40.97 2.90 -19.18
C MET A 372 -40.03 2.89 -20.38
N LEU A 373 -38.84 3.41 -20.18
CA LEU A 373 -37.80 3.43 -21.20
C LEU A 373 -36.71 2.43 -20.83
N SER A 374 -36.32 1.60 -21.82
CA SER A 374 -35.24 0.65 -21.64
C SER A 374 -33.89 1.35 -21.82
N ILE A 375 -33.04 1.23 -20.81
CA ILE A 375 -31.69 1.84 -20.81
C ILE A 375 -30.65 0.74 -20.55
N PRO A 376 -29.63 0.64 -21.40
CA PRO A 376 -28.52 -0.31 -21.17
C PRO A 376 -27.86 -0.11 -19.80
N ASN A 377 -27.67 -1.21 -19.06
CA ASN A 377 -26.93 -1.16 -17.79
C ASN A 377 -25.48 -0.78 -17.98
N ASN A 378 -24.91 -1.14 -19.12
CA ASN A 378 -23.54 -0.76 -19.50
C ASN A 378 -23.43 -0.69 -21.03
N LEU A 379 -23.01 0.47 -21.56
CA LEU A 379 -22.89 0.67 -23.01
C LEU A 379 -21.74 -0.13 -23.64
N GLU A 380 -20.75 -0.51 -22.87
CA GLU A 380 -19.55 -1.23 -23.32
C GLU A 380 -19.63 -2.74 -23.06
N ASN A 381 -20.60 -3.17 -22.26
CA ASN A 381 -20.86 -4.58 -21.96
C ASN A 381 -22.35 -4.91 -22.10
N PRO A 382 -22.81 -5.23 -23.29
CA PRO A 382 -24.22 -5.57 -23.57
C PRO A 382 -24.73 -6.78 -22.79
N GLU A 383 -23.84 -7.69 -22.34
CA GLU A 383 -24.24 -8.85 -21.54
C GLU A 383 -24.86 -8.47 -20.18
N MET A 384 -24.64 -7.25 -19.71
CA MET A 384 -25.29 -6.74 -18.49
C MET A 384 -26.78 -6.44 -18.67
N GLY A 385 -27.31 -6.53 -19.90
CA GLY A 385 -28.71 -6.28 -20.19
C GLY A 385 -29.14 -4.84 -20.00
N GLU A 386 -30.45 -4.63 -19.85
CA GLU A 386 -31.06 -3.32 -19.75
C GLU A 386 -31.91 -3.21 -18.48
N ARG A 387 -32.29 -1.98 -18.13
CA ARG A 387 -33.23 -1.69 -17.05
C ARG A 387 -34.30 -0.74 -17.52
N GLU A 388 -35.49 -0.88 -16.94
CA GLU A 388 -36.60 0.01 -17.16
C GLU A 388 -36.46 1.27 -16.27
N VAL A 389 -36.59 2.45 -16.88
CA VAL A 389 -36.53 3.75 -16.19
C VAL A 389 -37.85 4.53 -16.52
N PRO A 390 -38.57 5.03 -15.50
CA PRO A 390 -39.78 5.80 -15.73
C PRO A 390 -39.43 7.16 -16.35
N PHE A 391 -40.21 7.56 -17.35
CA PHE A 391 -40.19 8.86 -17.99
C PHE A 391 -41.57 9.50 -17.89
N SER A 392 -41.62 10.73 -17.41
CA SER A 392 -42.87 11.47 -17.20
C SER A 392 -42.66 12.95 -17.51
N ARG A 393 -43.73 13.75 -17.34
CA ARG A 393 -43.70 15.19 -17.53
C ARG A 393 -42.71 15.89 -16.59
N GLU A 394 -42.59 15.41 -15.35
CA GLU A 394 -41.66 15.95 -14.34
C GLU A 394 -40.46 15.08 -14.21
N LEU A 395 -39.26 15.65 -14.38
CA LEU A 395 -37.96 15.01 -14.29
C LEU A 395 -37.04 15.86 -13.43
N TYR A 396 -35.87 15.32 -13.12
CA TYR A 396 -34.80 16.04 -12.44
C TYR A 396 -33.49 15.88 -13.20
N ILE A 397 -32.74 16.97 -13.32
CA ILE A 397 -31.40 16.99 -13.90
C ILE A 397 -30.41 17.59 -12.89
N GLU A 398 -29.12 17.36 -13.10
CA GLU A 398 -28.09 18.01 -12.33
C GLU A 398 -28.09 19.52 -12.61
N ARG A 399 -27.94 20.35 -11.58
CA ARG A 399 -27.91 21.83 -11.73
C ARG A 399 -26.87 22.29 -12.72
N GLU A 400 -25.70 21.66 -12.73
CA GLU A 400 -24.62 21.96 -13.67
C GLU A 400 -24.95 21.65 -15.14
N ASP A 401 -25.99 20.86 -15.41
CA ASP A 401 -26.47 20.55 -16.77
C ASP A 401 -27.31 21.65 -17.37
N PHE A 402 -27.62 22.72 -16.60
CA PHE A 402 -28.34 23.90 -17.09
C PHE A 402 -27.54 25.19 -16.82
N MET A 403 -27.55 26.10 -17.77
CA MET A 403 -26.93 27.41 -17.64
C MET A 403 -27.77 28.49 -18.38
N GLU A 404 -28.12 29.58 -17.69
CA GLU A 404 -28.91 30.67 -18.29
C GLU A 404 -28.11 31.39 -19.40
N ASN A 405 -26.86 31.71 -19.14
CA ASN A 405 -25.98 32.44 -20.03
C ASN A 405 -24.67 31.64 -20.25
N PRO A 406 -24.68 30.63 -21.12
CA PRO A 406 -23.54 29.72 -21.27
C PRO A 406 -22.38 30.36 -22.05
N PRO A 407 -21.14 29.93 -21.78
CA PRO A 407 -19.98 30.25 -22.60
C PRO A 407 -20.02 29.50 -23.94
N LYS A 408 -19.24 29.96 -24.93
CA LYS A 408 -19.25 29.45 -26.33
C LYS A 408 -19.04 27.94 -26.50
N LYS A 409 -18.52 27.22 -25.49
CA LYS A 409 -18.24 25.76 -25.54
C LYS A 409 -19.08 24.98 -24.54
N TYR A 410 -20.24 25.50 -24.15
CA TYR A 410 -21.20 24.78 -23.31
C TYR A 410 -22.16 23.98 -24.18
N PHE A 411 -22.18 22.67 -24.06
CA PHE A 411 -22.95 21.75 -24.89
C PHE A 411 -24.10 21.09 -24.16
N ARG A 412 -24.52 21.65 -23.01
CA ARG A 412 -25.63 21.17 -22.22
C ARG A 412 -26.86 22.08 -22.37
N LEU A 413 -27.84 21.96 -21.51
CA LEU A 413 -29.12 22.66 -21.63
C LEU A 413 -29.01 24.16 -21.30
N PHE A 414 -29.61 25.02 -22.16
CA PHE A 414 -29.76 26.44 -21.94
C PHE A 414 -30.98 26.96 -22.76
N PRO A 415 -31.50 28.16 -22.48
CA PRO A 415 -32.66 28.68 -23.19
C PRO A 415 -32.51 28.66 -24.70
N GLY A 416 -33.46 28.04 -25.40
CA GLY A 416 -33.47 27.87 -26.84
C GLY A 416 -32.57 26.75 -27.40
N ASN A 417 -31.84 26.04 -26.53
CA ASN A 417 -31.01 24.92 -26.95
C ASN A 417 -31.74 23.58 -26.85
N GLU A 418 -31.38 22.67 -27.75
CA GLU A 418 -31.87 21.29 -27.78
C GLU A 418 -30.81 20.34 -27.31
N VAL A 419 -31.17 19.39 -26.44
CA VAL A 419 -30.31 18.30 -25.96
C VAL A 419 -31.06 16.99 -25.95
N ARG A 420 -30.36 15.87 -26.07
CA ARG A 420 -30.95 14.55 -25.86
C ARG A 420 -30.89 14.17 -24.39
N LEU A 421 -32.00 13.86 -23.77
CA LEU A 421 -32.02 13.16 -22.48
C LEU A 421 -31.63 11.70 -22.71
N MET A 422 -30.70 11.21 -21.92
CA MET A 422 -30.09 9.88 -22.09
C MET A 422 -31.16 8.78 -22.09
N GLY A 423 -31.16 7.99 -23.16
CA GLY A 423 -32.14 6.90 -23.31
C GLY A 423 -33.59 7.34 -23.61
N ALA A 424 -33.84 8.64 -23.79
CA ALA A 424 -35.14 9.20 -23.95
C ALA A 424 -35.29 10.01 -25.26
N TYR A 425 -35.68 11.25 -25.16
CA TYR A 425 -36.04 12.12 -26.28
C TYR A 425 -35.13 13.34 -26.38
N PHE A 426 -35.14 14.03 -27.52
CA PHE A 426 -34.68 15.40 -27.59
C PHE A 426 -35.65 16.33 -26.88
N VAL A 427 -35.11 17.27 -26.13
CA VAL A 427 -35.84 18.32 -25.46
C VAL A 427 -35.22 19.68 -25.79
N THR A 428 -36.05 20.67 -26.03
CA THR A 428 -35.64 22.05 -26.27
C THR A 428 -36.09 22.91 -25.09
N CYS A 429 -35.17 23.64 -24.47
CA CYS A 429 -35.46 24.53 -23.36
C CYS A 429 -36.27 25.75 -23.85
N THR A 430 -37.46 25.96 -23.32
CA THR A 430 -38.36 27.08 -23.63
C THR A 430 -38.32 28.19 -22.59
N GLY A 431 -37.88 27.88 -21.36
CA GLY A 431 -37.81 28.85 -20.27
C GLY A 431 -37.32 28.23 -18.95
N PHE A 432 -37.31 29.03 -17.91
CA PHE A 432 -36.95 28.62 -16.55
C PHE A 432 -37.51 29.58 -15.51
N GLU A 433 -37.71 29.11 -14.29
CA GLU A 433 -38.13 29.89 -13.14
C GLU A 433 -37.00 30.04 -12.12
N LYS A 434 -37.05 31.14 -11.34
CA LYS A 434 -36.07 31.43 -10.28
C LYS A 434 -36.75 31.74 -8.96
N ASP A 435 -36.05 31.43 -7.88
CA ASP A 435 -36.41 31.89 -6.53
C ASP A 435 -36.04 33.37 -6.31
N GLU A 436 -36.41 33.89 -5.12
CA GLU A 436 -36.13 35.26 -4.71
C GLU A 436 -34.63 35.58 -4.64
N ASN A 437 -33.75 34.54 -4.53
CA ASN A 437 -32.33 34.65 -4.49
C ASN A 437 -31.67 34.56 -5.88
N GLY A 438 -32.45 34.35 -6.93
CA GLY A 438 -31.99 34.22 -8.30
C GLY A 438 -31.53 32.80 -8.69
N ASN A 439 -31.73 31.79 -7.83
CA ASN A 439 -31.40 30.41 -8.17
C ASN A 439 -32.49 29.81 -9.06
N VAL A 440 -32.10 29.06 -10.07
CA VAL A 440 -33.04 28.33 -10.95
C VAL A 440 -33.68 27.20 -10.14
N THR A 441 -35.04 27.20 -10.12
CA THR A 441 -35.85 26.22 -9.38
C THR A 441 -36.53 25.24 -10.30
N GLU A 442 -36.93 25.68 -11.51
CA GLU A 442 -37.65 24.88 -12.49
C GLU A 442 -37.20 25.26 -13.92
N ILE A 443 -37.05 24.28 -14.78
CA ILE A 443 -36.69 24.44 -16.20
C ILE A 443 -37.86 23.91 -17.03
N HIS A 444 -38.28 24.67 -18.04
CA HIS A 444 -39.32 24.30 -18.96
C HIS A 444 -38.76 23.88 -20.30
N CYS A 445 -39.21 22.74 -20.82
CA CYS A 445 -38.82 22.19 -22.11
C CYS A 445 -40.03 21.67 -22.89
N THR A 446 -39.88 21.60 -24.20
CA THR A 446 -40.73 20.78 -25.07
C THR A 446 -39.93 19.56 -25.55
N TYR A 447 -40.57 18.39 -25.69
CA TYR A 447 -39.94 17.21 -26.27
C TYR A 447 -40.45 16.97 -27.70
N ASP A 448 -39.61 16.28 -28.48
CA ASP A 448 -39.98 15.79 -29.80
C ASP A 448 -40.29 14.29 -29.72
N PRO A 449 -41.56 13.85 -29.85
CA PRO A 449 -41.94 12.44 -29.71
C PRO A 449 -41.33 11.51 -30.77
N GLU A 450 -40.91 12.07 -31.94
CA GLU A 450 -40.33 11.28 -33.03
C GLU A 450 -38.87 10.92 -32.77
N THR A 451 -38.25 11.48 -31.72
CA THR A 451 -36.81 11.35 -31.42
C THR A 451 -36.53 10.34 -30.31
N LYS A 452 -37.46 9.44 -30.03
CA LYS A 452 -37.26 8.39 -29.01
C LYS A 452 -35.93 7.64 -29.26
N SER A 453 -35.14 7.40 -28.23
CA SER A 453 -33.89 6.66 -28.35
C SER A 453 -34.09 5.31 -29.00
N GLY A 454 -33.30 5.00 -30.02
CA GLY A 454 -33.43 3.81 -30.87
C GLY A 454 -34.25 4.03 -32.14
N SER A 455 -34.86 5.19 -32.31
CA SER A 455 -35.51 5.56 -33.56
C SER A 455 -34.57 6.39 -34.43
N GLY A 456 -33.66 5.76 -35.14
CA GLY A 456 -32.82 6.38 -36.16
C GLY A 456 -31.61 7.15 -35.66
#